data_bb08752ff532020e6b1d9286d584f0eb
#
_entry.id   bb08752ff532020e6b1d9286d584f0eb
#
_cell.length_a   1.000
_cell.length_b   1.000
_cell.length_c   1.000
_cell.angle_alpha   90.00
_cell.angle_beta   90.00
_cell.angle_gamma   90.00
#
_symmetry.space_group_name_H-M   'P 1'
#
loop_
_entity.id
_entity.type
_entity.pdbx_description
1 polymer ?
#
loop_
_entity_poly.entity_id
_entity_poly.type
_entity_poly.pdbx_seq_one_letter_code
_entity_poly.pdbx_strand_id
1 'polypeptide(L)'
;LDRFRTETVPDLKQTADSLKNFEIVGMGLGDLVWDAMNLYAPYRQAVSNLGITMFQLMGNHDFNLLYKSMTQTDHPADGYGEQNYYQSFGPANYSFNIGKIHVIAMKDIDYDGNKKYTERFTPEDLDWLRKDLSYVPEGSTIFLNVHAPVANNTVSAGGNARNANALFQLLRPYQVHIFSGHTHFYENQQPAPTIYEHNIGAACGAWWAGHVNRCGAPNGYLVVEVKGDDVKWRYKATGCSPDYQFRLHKPGEF
;
A
#
# COMPACT_ATOMS: atom_id res chain seq x y z
N LEU A 1 -13.36 -9.69 -3.76
CA LEU A 1 -13.37 -8.80 -4.92
C LEU A 1 -14.74 -8.14 -5.15
N ASP A 2 -15.85 -8.81 -4.84
CA ASP A 2 -17.19 -8.27 -5.10
C ASP A 2 -17.43 -6.95 -4.38
N ARG A 3 -17.18 -6.89 -3.07
CA ARG A 3 -17.33 -5.67 -2.28
C ARG A 3 -16.42 -4.53 -2.81
N PHE A 4 -15.19 -4.85 -3.21
CA PHE A 4 -14.30 -3.89 -3.87
C PHE A 4 -14.94 -3.32 -5.14
N ARG A 5 -15.51 -4.17 -6.00
CA ARG A 5 -16.12 -3.77 -7.27
C ARG A 5 -17.42 -2.99 -7.09
N THR A 6 -18.24 -3.38 -6.10
CA THR A 6 -19.62 -2.83 -5.93
C THR A 6 -19.70 -1.64 -5.00
N GLU A 7 -18.73 -1.49 -4.09
CA GLU A 7 -18.72 -0.40 -3.10
C GLU A 7 -17.52 0.53 -3.31
N THR A 8 -16.29 -0.03 -3.27
CA THR A 8 -15.06 0.78 -3.24
C THR A 8 -14.78 1.45 -4.59
N VAL A 9 -14.87 0.72 -5.70
CA VAL A 9 -14.59 1.30 -7.03
C VAL A 9 -15.55 2.44 -7.40
N PRO A 10 -16.88 2.33 -7.19
CA PRO A 10 -17.78 3.45 -7.41
C PRO A 10 -17.48 4.68 -6.54
N ASP A 11 -17.12 4.46 -5.27
CA ASP A 11 -16.78 5.54 -4.34
C ASP A 11 -15.45 6.22 -4.74
N LEU A 12 -14.41 5.45 -5.09
CA LEU A 12 -13.16 5.94 -5.64
C LEU A 12 -13.39 6.78 -6.90
N LYS A 13 -14.22 6.28 -7.81
CA LYS A 13 -14.56 7.02 -9.04
C LYS A 13 -15.24 8.35 -8.74
N GLN A 14 -16.19 8.37 -7.83
CA GLN A 14 -16.86 9.61 -7.40
C GLN A 14 -15.86 10.60 -6.81
N THR A 15 -14.91 10.12 -5.98
CA THR A 15 -13.86 10.96 -5.42
C THR A 15 -12.94 11.51 -6.52
N ALA A 16 -12.48 10.67 -7.45
CA ALA A 16 -11.65 11.10 -8.58
C ALA A 16 -12.37 12.13 -9.45
N ASP A 17 -13.64 11.90 -9.78
CA ASP A 17 -14.45 12.83 -10.57
C ASP A 17 -14.62 14.20 -9.87
N SER A 18 -14.66 14.22 -8.53
CA SER A 18 -14.72 15.47 -7.75
C SER A 18 -13.40 16.25 -7.77
N LEU A 19 -12.28 15.57 -8.03
CA LEU A 19 -10.93 16.13 -8.06
C LEU A 19 -10.35 16.30 -9.46
N LYS A 20 -11.17 16.23 -10.51
CA LYS A 20 -10.76 16.25 -11.91
C LYS A 20 -9.93 17.47 -12.36
N ASN A 21 -9.87 18.53 -11.55
CA ASN A 21 -9.02 19.69 -11.81
C ASN A 21 -7.56 19.51 -11.36
N PHE A 22 -7.26 18.37 -10.74
CA PHE A 22 -5.91 17.98 -10.33
C PHE A 22 -5.40 16.86 -11.24
N GLU A 23 -4.08 16.71 -11.30
CA GLU A 23 -3.47 15.48 -11.80
C GLU A 23 -3.68 14.39 -10.75
N ILE A 24 -4.32 13.29 -11.13
CA ILE A 24 -4.72 12.24 -10.19
C ILE A 24 -4.10 10.92 -10.62
N VAL A 25 -3.48 10.26 -9.67
CA VAL A 25 -3.06 8.86 -9.76
C VAL A 25 -3.54 8.10 -8.54
N GLY A 26 -3.70 6.80 -8.68
CA GLY A 26 -3.99 5.92 -7.55
C GLY A 26 -2.87 4.91 -7.34
N MET A 27 -2.74 4.42 -6.11
CA MET A 27 -1.80 3.38 -5.72
C MET A 27 -2.52 2.28 -4.94
N GLY A 28 -2.48 1.05 -5.44
CA GLY A 28 -2.88 -0.14 -4.70
C GLY A 28 -1.69 -0.65 -3.88
N LEU A 29 -1.86 -0.77 -2.57
CA LEU A 29 -0.77 -1.09 -1.63
C LEU A 29 -0.62 -2.60 -1.39
N GLY A 30 -0.87 -3.42 -2.40
CA GLY A 30 -0.74 -4.88 -2.29
C GLY A 30 -2.00 -5.60 -1.80
N ASP A 31 -1.92 -6.92 -1.74
CA ASP A 31 -3.04 -7.81 -1.46
C ASP A 31 -4.21 -7.54 -2.42
N LEU A 32 -3.86 -7.40 -3.71
CA LEU A 32 -4.81 -7.05 -4.78
C LEU A 32 -5.87 -8.14 -4.96
N VAL A 33 -5.47 -9.37 -4.73
CA VAL A 33 -6.32 -10.56 -4.71
C VAL A 33 -5.89 -11.48 -3.57
N TRP A 34 -6.82 -12.27 -3.05
CA TRP A 34 -6.56 -13.20 -1.94
C TRP A 34 -6.09 -14.55 -2.47
N ASP A 35 -4.79 -14.74 -2.66
CA ASP A 35 -4.16 -15.98 -3.14
C ASP A 35 -4.75 -16.56 -4.44
N ALA A 36 -5.53 -15.77 -5.16
CA ALA A 36 -6.32 -16.22 -6.32
C ALA A 36 -5.93 -15.43 -7.57
N MET A 37 -4.82 -15.79 -8.19
CA MET A 37 -4.23 -15.07 -9.33
C MET A 37 -5.15 -14.98 -10.55
N ASN A 38 -6.11 -15.88 -10.68
CA ASN A 38 -7.16 -15.80 -11.71
C ASN A 38 -8.06 -14.56 -11.53
N LEU A 39 -8.04 -13.91 -10.38
CA LEU A 39 -8.78 -12.68 -10.12
C LEU A 39 -8.02 -11.41 -10.56
N TYR A 40 -6.77 -11.50 -11.01
CA TYR A 40 -6.04 -10.33 -11.52
C TYR A 40 -6.72 -9.68 -12.72
N ALA A 41 -7.23 -10.47 -13.67
CA ALA A 41 -7.94 -9.92 -14.83
C ALA A 41 -9.22 -9.15 -14.44
N PRO A 42 -10.16 -9.71 -13.64
CA PRO A 42 -11.32 -8.95 -13.16
C PRO A 42 -10.96 -7.80 -12.22
N TYR A 43 -9.87 -7.87 -11.44
CA TYR A 43 -9.37 -6.74 -10.66
C TYR A 43 -8.90 -5.60 -11.57
N ARG A 44 -8.04 -5.89 -12.55
CA ARG A 44 -7.56 -4.90 -13.54
C ARG A 44 -8.72 -4.23 -14.28
N GLN A 45 -9.73 -5.01 -14.68
CA GLN A 45 -10.93 -4.46 -15.29
C GLN A 45 -11.68 -3.51 -14.33
N ALA A 46 -11.78 -3.87 -13.05
CA ALA A 46 -12.45 -3.03 -12.07
C ALA A 46 -11.72 -1.68 -11.90
N VAL A 47 -10.39 -1.69 -11.74
CA VAL A 47 -9.61 -0.45 -11.57
C VAL A 47 -9.53 0.38 -12.85
N SER A 48 -9.58 -0.24 -14.04
CA SER A 48 -9.59 0.51 -15.32
C SER A 48 -10.83 1.40 -15.48
N ASN A 49 -11.93 1.05 -14.79
CA ASN A 49 -13.17 1.85 -14.81
C ASN A 49 -13.08 3.14 -13.98
N LEU A 50 -12.00 3.34 -13.23
CA LEU A 50 -11.80 4.57 -12.44
C LEU A 50 -11.52 5.79 -13.32
N GLY A 51 -10.97 5.60 -14.52
CA GLY A 51 -10.61 6.68 -15.44
C GLY A 51 -9.36 7.47 -15.01
N ILE A 52 -8.59 6.93 -14.07
CA ILE A 52 -7.29 7.45 -13.61
C ILE A 52 -6.21 6.37 -13.77
N THR A 53 -4.95 6.79 -13.81
CA THR A 53 -3.84 5.85 -13.80
C THR A 53 -3.72 5.21 -12.42
N MET A 54 -3.76 3.88 -12.39
CA MET A 54 -3.61 3.09 -11.16
C MET A 54 -2.28 2.33 -11.20
N PHE A 55 -1.43 2.62 -10.27
CA PHE A 55 -0.21 1.86 -9.99
C PHE A 55 -0.48 0.79 -8.95
N GLN A 56 0.32 -0.27 -8.95
CA GLN A 56 0.10 -1.41 -8.06
C GLN A 56 1.38 -1.77 -7.33
N LEU A 57 1.24 -2.22 -6.09
CA LEU A 57 2.28 -2.80 -5.28
C LEU A 57 1.93 -4.26 -4.99
N MET A 58 2.92 -5.09 -4.76
CA MET A 58 2.76 -6.49 -4.41
C MET A 58 2.63 -6.66 -2.89
N GLY A 59 1.62 -7.43 -2.44
CA GLY A 59 1.47 -7.84 -1.05
C GLY A 59 1.69 -9.35 -0.86
N ASN A 60 1.56 -9.84 0.36
CA ASN A 60 1.80 -11.25 0.67
C ASN A 60 0.75 -12.20 0.06
N HIS A 61 -0.45 -11.73 -0.23
CA HIS A 61 -1.49 -12.50 -0.91
C HIS A 61 -1.42 -12.41 -2.46
N ASP A 62 -0.42 -11.72 -2.99
CA ASP A 62 -0.16 -11.63 -4.42
C ASP A 62 0.88 -12.65 -4.91
N PHE A 63 1.47 -13.46 -4.01
CA PHE A 63 2.29 -14.61 -4.36
C PHE A 63 1.44 -15.79 -4.79
N ASN A 64 1.88 -16.50 -5.81
CA ASN A 64 1.21 -17.71 -6.25
C ASN A 64 1.54 -18.90 -5.35
N LEU A 65 0.75 -19.11 -4.34
CA LEU A 65 0.92 -20.18 -3.34
C LEU A 65 0.66 -21.58 -3.90
N LEU A 66 0.14 -21.71 -5.12
CA LEU A 66 0.01 -23.00 -5.80
C LEU A 66 1.36 -23.60 -6.19
N TYR A 67 2.40 -22.79 -6.28
CA TYR A 67 3.78 -23.24 -6.55
C TYR A 67 4.52 -23.76 -5.32
N LYS A 68 3.85 -24.02 -4.22
CA LYS A 68 4.51 -24.56 -3.01
C LYS A 68 5.29 -25.84 -3.25
N SER A 69 4.87 -26.67 -4.20
CA SER A 69 5.61 -27.89 -4.59
C SER A 69 6.88 -27.58 -5.38
N MET A 70 6.93 -26.47 -6.08
CA MET A 70 8.09 -26.02 -6.84
C MET A 70 9.12 -25.33 -5.95
N THR A 71 8.72 -24.83 -4.79
CA THR A 71 9.64 -24.25 -3.80
C THR A 71 10.56 -25.27 -3.16
N GLN A 72 10.31 -26.56 -3.39
CA GLN A 72 11.16 -27.67 -2.97
C GLN A 72 12.20 -28.06 -4.01
N THR A 73 12.18 -27.46 -5.17
CA THR A 73 13.16 -27.64 -6.23
C THR A 73 14.24 -26.53 -6.15
N ASP A 74 15.29 -26.64 -6.95
CA ASP A 74 16.48 -25.77 -6.95
C ASP A 74 16.23 -24.32 -7.34
N HIS A 75 14.98 -23.85 -7.35
CA HIS A 75 14.61 -22.51 -7.74
C HIS A 75 14.25 -21.64 -6.54
N PRO A 76 14.65 -20.37 -6.55
CA PRO A 76 14.20 -19.43 -5.54
C PRO A 76 12.67 -19.40 -5.49
N ALA A 77 12.12 -19.64 -4.31
CA ALA A 77 10.67 -19.67 -4.10
C ALA A 77 10.00 -18.38 -4.55
N ASP A 78 10.67 -17.27 -4.32
CA ASP A 78 10.25 -15.92 -4.63
C ASP A 78 10.02 -15.73 -6.12
N GLY A 79 10.98 -16.09 -6.97
CA GLY A 79 10.88 -15.91 -8.42
C GLY A 79 9.67 -16.63 -9.06
N TYR A 80 9.26 -17.76 -8.50
CA TYR A 80 8.06 -18.47 -8.97
C TYR A 80 6.77 -17.90 -8.37
N GLY A 81 6.79 -17.51 -7.12
CA GLY A 81 5.66 -16.91 -6.45
C GLY A 81 5.21 -15.60 -7.12
N GLU A 82 6.15 -14.81 -7.60
CA GLU A 82 5.92 -13.48 -8.16
C GLU A 82 5.57 -13.44 -9.65
N GLN A 83 5.78 -14.52 -10.40
CA GLN A 83 5.64 -14.50 -11.87
C GLN A 83 4.29 -13.96 -12.36
N ASN A 84 3.20 -14.37 -11.74
CA ASN A 84 1.87 -13.93 -12.15
C ASN A 84 1.66 -12.42 -11.90
N TYR A 85 2.25 -11.90 -10.82
CA TYR A 85 2.24 -10.47 -10.54
C TYR A 85 3.02 -9.72 -11.63
N TYR A 86 4.25 -10.11 -11.91
CA TYR A 86 5.08 -9.48 -12.95
C TYR A 86 4.43 -9.47 -14.32
N GLN A 87 3.79 -10.56 -14.71
CA GLN A 87 3.06 -10.65 -15.99
C GLN A 87 1.84 -9.74 -16.03
N SER A 88 1.22 -9.44 -14.89
CA SER A 88 -0.02 -8.70 -14.81
C SER A 88 0.20 -7.21 -14.57
N PHE A 89 1.21 -6.83 -13.77
CA PHE A 89 1.39 -5.47 -13.26
C PHE A 89 2.78 -4.89 -13.51
N GLY A 90 3.76 -5.71 -13.93
CA GLY A 90 5.13 -5.26 -14.16
C GLY A 90 6.02 -5.46 -12.93
N PRO A 91 7.13 -4.70 -12.80
CA PRO A 91 8.10 -4.89 -11.74
C PRO A 91 7.53 -4.59 -10.35
N ALA A 92 8.04 -5.28 -9.31
CA ALA A 92 7.67 -5.02 -7.93
C ALA A 92 8.30 -3.74 -7.38
N ASN A 93 9.52 -3.42 -7.84
CA ASN A 93 10.21 -2.18 -7.47
C ASN A 93 10.26 -1.24 -8.68
N TYR A 94 9.74 -0.03 -8.53
CA TYR A 94 9.79 1.01 -9.55
C TYR A 94 9.59 2.40 -8.94
N SER A 95 9.99 3.43 -9.69
CA SER A 95 9.80 4.82 -9.31
C SER A 95 9.35 5.68 -10.49
N PHE A 96 8.75 6.79 -10.21
CA PHE A 96 8.33 7.81 -11.18
C PHE A 96 8.14 9.15 -10.47
N ASN A 97 7.98 10.22 -11.25
CA ASN A 97 7.73 11.54 -10.69
C ASN A 97 6.33 12.05 -11.06
N ILE A 98 5.68 12.70 -10.10
CA ILE A 98 4.47 13.50 -10.33
C ILE A 98 4.77 14.92 -9.87
N GLY A 99 4.87 15.84 -10.80
CA GLY A 99 5.35 17.18 -10.50
C GLY A 99 6.70 17.14 -9.79
N LYS A 100 6.76 17.60 -8.54
CA LYS A 100 7.97 17.60 -7.71
C LYS A 100 8.11 16.39 -6.81
N ILE A 101 7.09 15.55 -6.72
CA ILE A 101 7.09 14.38 -5.85
C ILE A 101 7.78 13.22 -6.54
N HIS A 102 8.75 12.62 -5.87
CA HIS A 102 9.33 11.37 -6.28
C HIS A 102 8.56 10.22 -5.64
N VAL A 103 7.90 9.41 -6.46
CA VAL A 103 7.06 8.29 -6.01
C VAL A 103 7.82 6.99 -6.21
N ILE A 104 7.90 6.22 -5.15
CA ILE A 104 8.57 4.92 -5.12
C ILE A 104 7.55 3.86 -4.72
N ALA A 105 7.49 2.78 -5.46
CA ALA A 105 6.82 1.53 -5.08
C ALA A 105 7.88 0.47 -4.85
N MET A 106 7.88 -0.16 -3.69
CA MET A 106 8.95 -1.07 -3.29
C MET A 106 8.38 -2.28 -2.56
N LYS A 107 8.78 -3.47 -2.99
CA LYS A 107 8.44 -4.72 -2.34
C LYS A 107 9.10 -4.80 -0.97
N ASP A 108 8.35 -5.24 0.03
CA ASP A 108 8.82 -5.48 1.40
C ASP A 108 8.31 -6.81 1.97
N ILE A 109 7.84 -7.68 1.09
CA ILE A 109 7.47 -9.07 1.40
C ILE A 109 8.45 -9.99 0.67
N ASP A 110 9.17 -10.79 1.44
CA ASP A 110 10.10 -11.80 0.95
C ASP A 110 9.48 -13.18 1.13
N TYR A 111 9.25 -13.90 0.03
CA TYR A 111 8.55 -15.18 0.06
C TYR A 111 9.50 -16.33 0.34
N ASP A 112 9.38 -16.91 1.54
CA ASP A 112 10.22 -18.01 2.03
C ASP A 112 9.80 -19.39 1.47
N GLY A 113 8.75 -19.46 0.66
CA GLY A 113 8.17 -20.71 0.18
C GLY A 113 7.20 -21.37 1.17
N ASN A 114 6.50 -22.42 0.72
CA ASN A 114 5.54 -23.17 1.53
C ASN A 114 4.48 -22.28 2.23
N LYS A 115 4.00 -21.25 1.56
CA LYS A 115 3.06 -20.25 2.11
C LYS A 115 3.62 -19.42 3.27
N LYS A 116 4.94 -19.36 3.40
CA LYS A 116 5.61 -18.52 4.39
C LYS A 116 6.24 -17.32 3.71
N TYR A 117 6.28 -16.23 4.43
CA TYR A 117 6.93 -15.00 4.01
C TYR A 117 7.50 -14.28 5.24
N THR A 118 8.36 -13.32 4.97
CA THR A 118 8.93 -12.41 5.96
C THR A 118 8.76 -10.99 5.48
N GLU A 119 8.24 -10.13 6.32
CA GLU A 119 8.17 -8.68 6.06
C GLU A 119 9.58 -8.11 6.22
N ARG A 120 10.25 -7.84 5.11
CA ARG A 120 11.60 -7.26 5.06
C ARG A 120 11.95 -6.75 3.67
N PHE A 121 12.90 -5.84 3.62
CA PHE A 121 13.60 -5.47 2.40
C PHE A 121 14.83 -6.37 2.24
N THR A 122 15.01 -6.95 1.06
CA THR A 122 16.23 -7.69 0.76
C THR A 122 17.41 -6.72 0.59
N PRO A 123 18.68 -7.17 0.67
CA PRO A 123 19.83 -6.33 0.34
C PRO A 123 19.73 -5.72 -1.06
N GLU A 124 19.21 -6.48 -2.02
CA GLU A 124 19.00 -6.08 -3.41
C GLU A 124 17.96 -4.94 -3.51
N ASP A 125 16.87 -5.01 -2.74
CA ASP A 125 15.87 -3.95 -2.68
C ASP A 125 16.46 -2.65 -2.13
N LEU A 126 17.25 -2.74 -1.06
CA LEU A 126 17.90 -1.58 -0.46
C LEU A 126 18.98 -0.99 -1.37
N ASP A 127 19.71 -1.82 -2.13
CA ASP A 127 20.69 -1.37 -3.12
C ASP A 127 20.01 -0.69 -4.32
N TRP A 128 18.87 -1.24 -4.76
CA TRP A 128 18.04 -0.62 -5.77
C TRP A 128 17.56 0.77 -5.29
N LEU A 129 17.02 0.86 -4.09
CA LEU A 129 16.58 2.13 -3.51
C LEU A 129 17.71 3.14 -3.40
N ARG A 130 18.87 2.72 -2.90
CA ARG A 130 20.06 3.59 -2.83
C ARG A 130 20.45 4.14 -4.20
N LYS A 131 20.36 3.29 -5.23
CA LYS A 131 20.65 3.70 -6.61
C LYS A 131 19.61 4.69 -7.12
N ASP A 132 18.33 4.43 -6.91
CA ASP A 132 17.24 5.32 -7.31
C ASP A 132 17.38 6.69 -6.64
N LEU A 133 17.56 6.72 -5.32
CA LEU A 133 17.76 7.95 -4.54
C LEU A 133 18.99 8.75 -4.96
N SER A 134 20.00 8.13 -5.57
CA SER A 134 21.18 8.85 -6.08
C SER A 134 20.86 9.85 -7.20
N TYR A 135 19.69 9.75 -7.81
CA TYR A 135 19.19 10.68 -8.82
C TYR A 135 18.22 11.73 -8.25
N VAL A 136 17.89 11.64 -6.96
CA VAL A 136 16.91 12.52 -6.31
C VAL A 136 17.65 13.54 -5.45
N PRO A 137 17.44 14.85 -5.65
CA PRO A 137 18.07 15.89 -4.81
C PRO A 137 17.68 15.74 -3.34
N GLU A 138 18.62 15.90 -2.43
CA GLU A 138 18.34 15.95 -0.99
C GLU A 138 17.31 17.05 -0.67
N GLY A 139 16.48 16.81 0.33
CA GLY A 139 15.36 17.67 0.68
C GLY A 139 14.09 17.48 -0.15
N SER A 140 14.16 16.68 -1.24
CA SER A 140 12.97 16.38 -2.05
C SER A 140 11.90 15.67 -1.24
N THR A 141 10.64 15.83 -1.64
CA THR A 141 9.53 15.07 -1.10
C THR A 141 9.41 13.71 -1.79
N ILE A 142 9.39 12.65 -1.00
CA ILE A 142 9.27 11.27 -1.46
C ILE A 142 7.98 10.67 -0.95
N PHE A 143 7.23 10.03 -1.84
CA PHE A 143 6.13 9.13 -1.50
C PHE A 143 6.59 7.69 -1.68
N LEU A 144 6.94 7.04 -0.57
CA LEU A 144 7.32 5.63 -0.55
C LEU A 144 6.10 4.77 -0.28
N ASN A 145 5.79 3.88 -1.21
CA ASN A 145 4.70 2.93 -1.10
C ASN A 145 5.27 1.53 -0.84
N VAL A 146 4.83 0.91 0.23
CA VAL A 146 5.21 -0.44 0.66
C VAL A 146 3.96 -1.21 1.09
N HIS A 147 4.04 -2.53 1.19
CA HIS A 147 2.88 -3.31 1.64
C HIS A 147 2.81 -3.37 3.16
N ALA A 148 3.84 -3.85 3.83
CA ALA A 148 3.89 -3.96 5.28
C ALA A 148 4.32 -2.64 5.94
N PRO A 149 3.81 -2.30 7.13
CA PRO A 149 4.27 -1.11 7.86
C PRO A 149 5.75 -1.19 8.20
N VAL A 150 6.41 -0.03 8.17
CA VAL A 150 7.84 0.11 8.47
C VAL A 150 8.07 0.58 9.92
N ALA A 151 7.24 1.50 10.41
CA ALA A 151 7.26 1.92 11.80
C ALA A 151 6.60 0.85 12.71
N ASN A 152 6.94 0.87 13.98
CA ASN A 152 6.30 -0.01 14.95
C ASN A 152 4.81 0.32 15.05
N ASN A 153 3.99 -0.65 14.72
CA ASN A 153 2.56 -0.52 14.78
C ASN A 153 2.07 -0.61 16.23
N THR A 154 1.23 0.32 16.65
CA THR A 154 0.71 0.38 18.03
C THR A 154 -0.62 -0.37 18.18
N VAL A 155 -1.33 -0.57 17.08
CA VAL A 155 -2.67 -1.20 17.06
C VAL A 155 -2.60 -2.69 16.75
N SER A 156 -1.67 -3.09 15.90
CA SER A 156 -1.43 -4.49 15.52
C SER A 156 -0.10 -4.98 16.08
N ALA A 157 -0.09 -6.08 16.80
CA ALA A 157 1.13 -6.70 17.28
C ALA A 157 1.76 -7.54 16.16
N GLY A 158 2.64 -6.96 15.36
CA GLY A 158 3.35 -7.64 14.28
C GLY A 158 2.95 -7.16 12.87
N GLY A 159 3.52 -7.81 11.86
CA GLY A 159 3.32 -7.44 10.46
C GLY A 159 4.16 -6.24 10.01
N ASN A 160 5.22 -5.90 10.74
CA ASN A 160 6.12 -4.81 10.40
C ASN A 160 7.39 -5.33 9.71
N ALA A 161 7.93 -4.54 8.79
CA ALA A 161 9.20 -4.82 8.16
C ALA A 161 10.35 -4.85 9.19
N ARG A 162 11.07 -5.99 9.26
CA ARG A 162 12.05 -6.27 10.32
C ARG A 162 13.32 -5.42 10.27
N ASN A 163 13.69 -4.92 9.10
CA ASN A 163 14.92 -4.15 8.88
C ASN A 163 14.69 -2.68 8.52
N ALA A 164 13.62 -2.11 9.04
CA ALA A 164 13.21 -0.72 8.83
C ALA A 164 14.31 0.32 9.10
N ASN A 165 15.22 0.05 10.05
CA ASN A 165 16.32 0.96 10.34
C ASN A 165 17.24 1.23 9.15
N ALA A 166 17.51 0.21 8.32
CA ALA A 166 18.32 0.37 7.11
C ALA A 166 17.61 1.27 6.09
N LEU A 167 16.31 1.11 5.94
CA LEU A 167 15.48 1.97 5.10
C LEU A 167 15.51 3.42 5.60
N PHE A 168 15.26 3.65 6.90
CA PHE A 168 15.25 5.00 7.48
C PHE A 168 16.59 5.74 7.30
N GLN A 169 17.71 5.02 7.33
CA GLN A 169 19.02 5.62 7.06
C GLN A 169 19.12 6.18 5.63
N LEU A 170 18.58 5.46 4.66
CA LEU A 170 18.56 5.92 3.26
C LEU A 170 17.62 7.11 3.04
N LEU A 171 16.52 7.15 3.77
CA LEU A 171 15.49 8.17 3.64
C LEU A 171 15.75 9.47 4.42
N ARG A 172 16.72 9.47 5.34
CA ARG A 172 17.05 10.63 6.20
C ARG A 172 17.21 11.97 5.49
N PRO A 173 17.84 12.03 4.29
CA PRO A 173 18.04 13.29 3.59
C PRO A 173 16.76 13.92 3.00
N TYR A 174 15.61 13.25 3.09
CA TYR A 174 14.40 13.58 2.35
C TYR A 174 13.22 13.91 3.28
N GLN A 175 12.18 14.55 2.72
CA GLN A 175 10.85 14.67 3.35
C GLN A 175 10.01 13.48 2.87
N VAL A 176 9.65 12.56 3.75
CA VAL A 176 9.09 11.27 3.33
C VAL A 176 7.71 11.03 3.91
N HIS A 177 6.79 10.63 3.04
CA HIS A 177 5.54 10.02 3.41
C HIS A 177 5.56 8.56 2.96
N ILE A 178 5.49 7.63 3.91
CA ILE A 178 5.39 6.19 3.67
C ILE A 178 3.92 5.82 3.70
N PHE A 179 3.44 5.11 2.69
CA PHE A 179 2.10 4.57 2.62
C PHE A 179 2.17 3.06 2.68
N SER A 180 1.50 2.47 3.67
CA SER A 180 1.51 1.03 3.93
C SER A 180 0.11 0.48 4.17
N GLY A 181 -0.06 -0.84 4.06
CA GLY A 181 -1.30 -1.57 4.25
C GLY A 181 -1.14 -2.76 5.20
N HIS A 182 -1.39 -3.98 4.71
CA HIS A 182 -1.12 -5.28 5.33
C HIS A 182 -1.88 -5.54 6.64
N THR A 183 -1.76 -4.66 7.62
CA THR A 183 -2.38 -4.84 8.95
C THR A 183 -3.89 -4.59 8.96
N HIS A 184 -4.42 -3.96 7.89
CA HIS A 184 -5.81 -3.54 7.75
C HIS A 184 -6.28 -2.49 8.78
N PHE A 185 -5.38 -1.92 9.57
CA PHE A 185 -5.68 -0.83 10.49
C PHE A 185 -5.36 0.52 9.87
N TYR A 186 -6.03 1.56 10.33
CA TYR A 186 -5.67 2.93 9.98
C TYR A 186 -4.87 3.56 11.13
N GLU A 187 -3.65 3.92 10.86
CA GLU A 187 -2.75 4.53 11.82
C GLU A 187 -1.79 5.50 11.13
N ASN A 188 -1.53 6.65 11.76
CA ASN A 188 -0.52 7.60 11.30
C ASN A 188 0.57 7.70 12.37
N GLN A 189 1.81 7.63 11.95
CA GLN A 189 2.98 7.70 12.81
C GLN A 189 4.03 8.66 12.24
N GLN A 190 4.88 9.16 13.10
CA GLN A 190 6.05 9.95 12.72
C GLN A 190 7.31 9.32 13.30
N PRO A 191 7.88 8.28 12.67
CA PRO A 191 9.05 7.56 13.19
C PRO A 191 10.33 8.39 13.19
N ALA A 192 10.39 9.47 12.42
CA ALA A 192 11.50 10.44 12.44
C ALA A 192 11.00 11.85 12.11
N PRO A 193 11.76 12.92 12.38
CA PRO A 193 11.31 14.29 12.17
C PRO A 193 10.86 14.62 10.73
N THR A 194 11.43 13.96 9.75
CA THR A 194 11.13 14.14 8.32
C THR A 194 10.42 12.96 7.68
N ILE A 195 10.02 11.96 8.46
CA ILE A 195 9.41 10.74 7.96
C ILE A 195 8.06 10.53 8.65
N TYR A 196 7.00 10.49 7.86
CA TYR A 196 5.64 10.10 8.28
C TYR A 196 5.30 8.75 7.70
N GLU A 197 4.58 7.93 8.43
CA GLU A 197 3.97 6.71 7.90
C GLU A 197 2.46 6.74 8.08
N HIS A 198 1.76 6.37 7.02
CA HIS A 198 0.32 6.25 6.93
C HIS A 198 -0.01 4.79 6.65
N ASN A 199 -0.31 4.01 7.70
CA ASN A 199 -0.84 2.68 7.53
C ASN A 199 -2.33 2.77 7.24
N ILE A 200 -2.79 2.17 6.14
CA ILE A 200 -4.12 2.41 5.58
C ILE A 200 -4.98 1.15 5.74
N GLY A 201 -6.19 1.33 6.23
CA GLY A 201 -7.17 0.26 6.36
C GLY A 201 -7.55 -0.37 5.02
N ALA A 202 -8.04 -1.61 5.06
CA ALA A 202 -8.38 -2.33 3.85
C ALA A 202 -9.52 -1.67 3.08
N ALA A 203 -9.33 -1.45 1.78
CA ALA A 203 -10.31 -0.80 0.92
C ALA A 203 -11.63 -1.56 0.83
N CYS A 204 -11.60 -2.89 0.91
CA CYS A 204 -12.79 -3.75 0.87
C CYS A 204 -13.28 -4.21 2.25
N GLY A 205 -12.61 -3.82 3.34
CA GLY A 205 -12.99 -4.23 4.70
C GLY A 205 -12.79 -5.72 4.96
N ALA A 206 -11.68 -6.30 4.49
CA ALA A 206 -11.35 -7.70 4.79
C ALA A 206 -10.99 -7.89 6.28
N TRP A 207 -11.22 -9.08 6.82
CA TRP A 207 -10.88 -9.55 8.16
C TRP A 207 -11.80 -9.10 9.31
N TRP A 208 -12.74 -8.22 9.15
CA TRP A 208 -13.67 -7.88 10.22
C TRP A 208 -15.12 -8.13 9.84
N ALA A 209 -15.91 -8.52 10.81
CA ALA A 209 -17.31 -8.90 10.64
C ALA A 209 -18.30 -7.73 10.82
N GLY A 210 -17.85 -6.59 11.32
CA GLY A 210 -18.66 -5.41 11.57
C GLY A 210 -18.52 -4.33 10.50
N HIS A 211 -19.03 -3.15 10.83
CA HIS A 211 -18.93 -1.98 9.96
C HIS A 211 -17.59 -1.23 10.10
N VAL A 212 -16.85 -1.52 11.16
CA VAL A 212 -15.57 -0.88 11.49
C VAL A 212 -14.57 -1.93 12.01
N ASN A 213 -13.30 -1.65 11.84
CA ASN A 213 -12.23 -2.45 12.40
C ASN A 213 -11.99 -2.10 13.89
N ARG A 214 -11.10 -2.83 14.57
CA ARG A 214 -10.72 -2.58 15.97
C ARG A 214 -10.18 -1.17 16.23
N CYS A 215 -9.54 -0.56 15.24
CA CYS A 215 -9.10 0.85 15.30
C CYS A 215 -10.24 1.85 15.11
N GLY A 216 -11.47 1.40 14.91
CA GLY A 216 -12.64 2.24 14.64
C GLY A 216 -12.77 2.69 13.17
N ALA A 217 -11.79 2.41 12.31
CA ALA A 217 -11.87 2.78 10.91
C ALA A 217 -12.79 1.83 10.12
N PRO A 218 -13.73 2.36 9.32
CA PRO A 218 -14.43 1.59 8.31
C PRO A 218 -13.50 1.25 7.14
N ASN A 219 -13.95 0.41 6.20
CA ASN A 219 -13.23 0.25 4.94
C ASN A 219 -13.14 1.59 4.19
N GLY A 220 -12.02 1.80 3.52
CA GLY A 220 -11.77 3.07 2.87
C GLY A 220 -10.37 3.15 2.25
N TYR A 221 -9.97 4.37 1.99
CA TYR A 221 -8.68 4.69 1.36
C TYR A 221 -8.18 6.06 1.81
N LEU A 222 -6.93 6.35 1.56
CA LEU A 222 -6.35 7.66 1.84
C LEU A 222 -6.44 8.55 0.59
N VAL A 223 -6.82 9.78 0.78
CA VAL A 223 -6.70 10.85 -0.23
C VAL A 223 -5.57 11.75 0.21
N VAL A 224 -4.56 11.90 -0.67
CA VAL A 224 -3.40 12.77 -0.44
C VAL A 224 -3.44 13.89 -1.44
N GLU A 225 -3.40 15.13 -0.96
CA GLU A 225 -3.39 16.33 -1.76
C GLU A 225 -2.04 17.02 -1.61
N VAL A 226 -1.41 17.34 -2.75
CA VAL A 226 -0.14 18.06 -2.79
C VAL A 226 -0.32 19.38 -3.49
N LYS A 227 0.10 20.45 -2.82
CA LYS A 227 0.10 21.80 -3.40
C LYS A 227 1.44 22.49 -3.12
N GLY A 228 2.31 22.53 -4.12
CA GLY A 228 3.70 22.96 -3.90
C GLY A 228 4.42 21.97 -3.01
N ASP A 229 4.86 22.41 -1.84
CA ASP A 229 5.54 21.60 -0.82
C ASP A 229 4.59 21.17 0.32
N ASP A 230 3.33 21.60 0.29
CA ASP A 230 2.33 21.26 1.31
C ASP A 230 1.65 19.94 0.96
N VAL A 231 1.76 18.96 1.87
CA VAL A 231 1.16 17.63 1.75
C VAL A 231 0.07 17.48 2.80
N LYS A 232 -1.15 17.24 2.36
CA LYS A 232 -2.32 17.01 3.21
C LYS A 232 -2.92 15.65 2.91
N TRP A 233 -3.41 14.99 3.93
CA TRP A 233 -4.07 13.71 3.78
C TRP A 233 -5.34 13.62 4.62
N ARG A 234 -6.26 12.81 4.16
CA ARG A 234 -7.47 12.46 4.89
C ARG A 234 -7.89 11.03 4.57
N TYR A 235 -8.40 10.33 5.55
CA TYR A 235 -9.05 9.05 5.32
C TYR A 235 -10.42 9.26 4.69
N LYS A 236 -10.72 8.50 3.63
CA LYS A 236 -12.02 8.50 2.98
C LYS A 236 -12.69 7.16 3.24
N ALA A 237 -13.64 7.12 4.16
CA ALA A 237 -14.46 5.96 4.40
C ALA A 237 -15.37 5.71 3.19
N THR A 238 -15.38 4.48 2.67
CA THR A 238 -16.23 4.09 1.53
C THR A 238 -17.69 4.29 1.85
N GLY A 239 -18.43 4.95 0.95
CA GLY A 239 -19.84 5.26 1.11
C GLY A 239 -20.16 6.41 2.07
N CYS A 240 -19.15 7.04 2.68
CA CYS A 240 -19.34 8.19 3.58
C CYS A 240 -18.96 9.52 2.91
N SER A 241 -19.42 10.62 3.50
CA SER A 241 -18.96 11.97 3.11
C SER A 241 -17.45 12.10 3.29
N PRO A 242 -16.74 12.90 2.47
CA PRO A 242 -15.33 13.25 2.69
C PRO A 242 -15.06 13.88 4.06
N ASP A 243 -16.07 14.52 4.67
CA ASP A 243 -15.95 15.15 5.99
C ASP A 243 -16.15 14.18 7.17
N TYR A 244 -16.46 12.90 6.89
CA TYR A 244 -16.61 11.88 7.91
C TYR A 244 -15.23 11.42 8.38
N GLN A 245 -14.69 12.08 9.43
CA GLN A 245 -13.34 11.83 9.95
C GLN A 245 -13.33 11.18 11.34
N PHE A 246 -14.41 11.29 12.11
CA PHE A 246 -14.55 10.66 13.42
C PHE A 246 -16.01 10.41 13.77
N ARG A 247 -16.23 9.51 14.70
CA ARG A 247 -17.54 9.23 15.27
C ARG A 247 -17.43 9.12 16.79
N LEU A 248 -18.37 9.75 17.50
CA LEU A 248 -18.47 9.62 18.95
C LEU A 248 -19.56 8.61 19.29
N HIS A 249 -19.27 7.71 20.22
CA HIS A 249 -20.19 6.76 20.79
C HIS A 249 -20.36 7.04 22.27
N LYS A 250 -21.59 6.94 22.77
CA LYS A 250 -21.83 6.91 24.21
C LYS A 250 -21.49 5.52 24.75
N PRO A 251 -21.00 5.40 26.00
CA PRO A 251 -20.85 4.10 26.64
C PRO A 251 -22.15 3.30 26.59
N GLY A 252 -22.08 2.07 26.05
CA GLY A 252 -23.26 1.18 25.95
C GLY A 252 -24.07 1.29 24.63
N GLU A 253 -23.66 2.08 23.65
CA GLU A 253 -24.26 2.16 22.30
C GLU A 253 -23.60 1.21 21.28
N PHE A 254 -23.13 0.02 21.69
CA PHE A 254 -22.55 -0.99 20.79
C PHE A 254 -23.44 -2.22 20.77
#